data_1bc2930bd6a937bd4c0582f6c2bbb5ef
#
_entry.id   1bc2930bd6a937bd4c0582f6c2bbb5ef
#
_cell.length_a   1.000
_cell.length_b   1.000
_cell.length_c   1.000
_cell.angle_alpha   90.00
_cell.angle_beta   90.00
_cell.angle_gamma   90.00
#
_symmetry.space_group_name_H-M   'P 1'
#
loop_
_entity.id
_entity.type
_entity.pdbx_description
1 polymer ?
#
loop_
_entity_poly.entity_id
_entity_poly.type
_entity_poly.pdbx_seq_one_letter_code
_entity_poly.pdbx_strand_id
1 'polypeptide(L)'
;SLTSFAHTLFINAYSTNIGIYLADNITSDTGTTGIVTAVNSAFALICGMTFSKISGLLKEYTLPVSILIAAVGYGILFLVPGIAGVYIVSALCGVSLSCFMAIASYLLSISVKKDAVARASGIFSIVGGVGGLIAPVFMGKIASAVWHENTPENQFTIAFWGMLIIGVIAFLGVIRKKKKFLEA
;
A
#
# COMPACT_ATOMS: atom_id res chain seq x y z
N SER A 1 6.50 11.45 6.28
CA SER A 1 5.74 10.89 7.42
C SER A 1 4.22 10.78 7.15
N LEU A 2 3.55 11.85 6.65
CA LEU A 2 2.11 11.79 6.35
C LEU A 2 1.79 10.75 5.27
N THR A 3 2.59 10.67 4.22
CA THR A 3 2.44 9.67 3.15
C THR A 3 2.60 8.25 3.67
N SER A 4 3.53 8.04 4.62
CA SER A 4 3.73 6.73 5.26
C SER A 4 2.51 6.33 6.09
N PHE A 5 2.01 7.24 6.92
CA PHE A 5 0.80 7.01 7.69
C PHE A 5 -0.38 6.60 6.78
N ALA A 6 -0.64 7.40 5.75
CA ALA A 6 -1.73 7.17 4.84
C ALA A 6 -1.57 5.86 4.03
N HIS A 7 -0.36 5.59 3.51
CA HIS A 7 -0.10 4.32 2.81
C HIS A 7 -0.34 3.13 3.74
N THR A 8 0.21 3.16 4.97
CA THR A 8 0.06 2.07 5.92
C THR A 8 -1.39 1.91 6.36
N LEU A 9 -2.11 3.01 6.55
CA LEU A 9 -3.53 3.00 6.87
C LEU A 9 -4.34 2.20 5.83
N PHE A 10 -4.16 2.51 4.55
CA PHE A 10 -4.96 1.89 3.48
C PHE A 10 -4.47 0.51 3.07
N ILE A 11 -3.16 0.23 3.10
CA ILE A 11 -2.65 -1.11 2.78
C ILE A 11 -3.06 -2.15 3.83
N ASN A 12 -3.27 -1.73 5.08
CA ASN A 12 -3.75 -2.62 6.12
C ASN A 12 -5.18 -3.13 5.90
N ALA A 13 -6.00 -2.48 5.07
CA ALA A 13 -7.28 -3.02 4.67
C ALA A 13 -7.14 -4.43 4.07
N TYR A 14 -6.11 -4.65 3.24
CA TYR A 14 -5.79 -5.98 2.73
C TYR A 14 -5.46 -6.96 3.86
N SER A 15 -4.48 -6.65 4.69
CA SER A 15 -3.98 -7.57 5.73
C SER A 15 -5.04 -7.96 6.76
N THR A 16 -5.94 -7.04 7.09
CA THR A 16 -6.99 -7.28 8.10
C THR A 16 -8.22 -7.97 7.54
N ASN A 17 -8.55 -7.78 6.28
CA ASN A 17 -9.82 -8.23 5.73
C ASN A 17 -9.73 -9.35 4.72
N ILE A 18 -8.55 -9.68 4.19
CA ILE A 18 -8.44 -10.68 3.12
C ILE A 18 -8.90 -12.08 3.57
N GLY A 19 -8.59 -12.45 4.82
CA GLY A 19 -9.04 -13.72 5.38
C GLY A 19 -10.56 -13.79 5.57
N ILE A 20 -11.17 -12.68 6.01
CA ILE A 20 -12.63 -12.57 6.18
C ILE A 20 -13.30 -12.61 4.80
N TYR A 21 -12.79 -11.84 3.85
CA TYR A 21 -13.29 -11.82 2.49
C TYR A 21 -13.27 -13.21 1.84
N LEU A 22 -12.17 -13.98 2.03
CA LEU A 22 -12.06 -15.36 1.55
C LEU A 22 -13.13 -16.25 2.18
N ALA A 23 -13.30 -16.17 3.50
CA ALA A 23 -14.25 -16.98 4.24
C ALA A 23 -15.71 -16.71 3.83
N ASP A 24 -16.02 -15.44 3.60
CA ASP A 24 -17.39 -15.02 3.27
C ASP A 24 -17.77 -15.25 1.80
N ASN A 25 -16.79 -15.12 0.88
CA ASN A 25 -17.08 -15.08 -0.56
C ASN A 25 -16.55 -16.26 -1.37
N ILE A 26 -15.56 -17.02 -0.85
CA ILE A 26 -14.84 -18.01 -1.67
C ILE A 26 -14.73 -19.36 -0.97
N THR A 27 -14.06 -19.39 0.18
CA THR A 27 -13.82 -20.62 0.94
C THR A 27 -13.41 -20.33 2.38
N SER A 28 -13.93 -21.10 3.31
CA SER A 28 -13.54 -21.07 4.71
C SER A 28 -12.26 -21.87 5.03
N ASP A 29 -11.59 -22.42 3.99
CA ASP A 29 -10.36 -23.17 4.17
C ASP A 29 -9.20 -22.25 4.57
N THR A 30 -8.68 -22.45 5.76
CA THR A 30 -7.54 -21.68 6.31
C THR A 30 -6.24 -21.90 5.54
N GLY A 31 -6.09 -23.05 4.88
CA GLY A 31 -4.95 -23.34 4.00
C GLY A 31 -4.90 -22.37 2.82
N THR A 32 -6.03 -22.08 2.22
CA THR A 32 -6.14 -21.10 1.14
C THR A 32 -5.72 -19.69 1.58
N THR A 33 -6.13 -19.26 2.78
CA THR A 33 -5.69 -17.97 3.36
C THR A 33 -4.16 -17.94 3.54
N GLY A 34 -3.58 -19.05 4.00
CA GLY A 34 -2.13 -19.19 4.11
C GLY A 34 -1.40 -19.05 2.77
N ILE A 35 -1.92 -19.68 1.71
CA ILE A 35 -1.35 -19.57 0.35
C ILE A 35 -1.45 -18.12 -0.17
N VAL A 36 -2.58 -17.47 0.01
CA VAL A 36 -2.79 -16.07 -0.39
C VAL A 36 -1.79 -15.13 0.29
N THR A 37 -1.56 -15.34 1.59
CA THR A 37 -0.56 -14.58 2.36
C THR A 37 0.87 -14.90 1.90
N ALA A 38 1.16 -16.16 1.57
CA ALA A 38 2.45 -16.56 1.01
C ALA A 38 2.70 -15.91 -0.35
N VAL A 39 1.70 -15.79 -1.23
CA VAL A 39 1.80 -15.06 -2.49
C VAL A 39 2.15 -13.59 -2.25
N ASN A 40 1.48 -12.91 -1.33
CA ASN A 40 1.80 -11.54 -0.95
C ASN A 40 3.27 -11.40 -0.53
N SER A 41 3.73 -12.28 0.35
CA SER A 41 5.12 -12.28 0.86
C SER A 41 6.15 -12.59 -0.22
N ALA A 42 5.86 -13.54 -1.10
CA ALA A 42 6.73 -13.89 -2.22
C ALA A 42 6.92 -12.72 -3.19
N PHE A 43 5.86 -12.05 -3.58
CA PHE A 43 5.92 -10.88 -4.45
C PHE A 43 6.57 -9.68 -3.78
N ALA A 44 6.38 -9.50 -2.47
CA ALA A 44 7.12 -8.50 -1.70
C ALA A 44 8.63 -8.76 -1.70
N LEU A 45 9.03 -10.03 -1.53
CA LEU A 45 10.43 -10.44 -1.57
C LEU A 45 11.04 -10.20 -2.97
N ILE A 46 10.39 -10.66 -4.03
CA ILE A 46 10.84 -10.46 -5.42
C ILE A 46 10.99 -8.97 -5.73
N CYS A 47 10.02 -8.14 -5.32
CA CYS A 47 10.09 -6.70 -5.48
C CYS A 47 11.28 -6.11 -4.71
N GLY A 48 11.51 -6.52 -3.47
CA GLY A 48 12.65 -6.08 -2.67
C GLY A 48 14.00 -6.42 -3.31
N MET A 49 14.16 -7.64 -3.83
CA MET A 49 15.37 -8.08 -4.53
C MET A 49 15.61 -7.32 -5.85
N THR A 50 14.55 -6.93 -6.54
CA THR A 50 14.62 -6.21 -7.83
C THR A 50 14.48 -4.69 -7.67
N PHE A 51 14.35 -4.18 -6.46
CA PHE A 51 14.08 -2.78 -6.16
C PHE A 51 15.07 -1.81 -6.82
N SER A 52 16.37 -2.13 -6.84
CA SER A 52 17.40 -1.30 -7.47
C SER A 52 17.10 -1.07 -8.96
N LYS A 53 16.66 -2.12 -9.68
CA LYS A 53 16.29 -2.01 -11.09
C LYS A 53 15.01 -1.20 -11.27
N ILE A 54 14.01 -1.46 -10.43
CA ILE A 54 12.71 -0.74 -10.44
C ILE A 54 12.93 0.74 -10.18
N SER A 55 13.68 1.09 -9.15
CA SER A 55 13.95 2.48 -8.80
C SER A 55 14.84 3.18 -9.83
N GLY A 56 15.74 2.47 -10.48
CA GLY A 56 16.55 2.98 -11.60
C GLY A 56 15.73 3.35 -12.82
N LEU A 57 14.67 2.58 -13.13
CA LEU A 57 13.74 2.84 -14.23
C LEU A 57 12.75 3.96 -13.88
N LEU A 58 12.11 3.88 -12.73
CA LEU A 58 11.04 4.79 -12.31
C LEU A 58 11.57 6.10 -11.71
N LYS A 59 12.82 6.10 -11.20
CA LYS A 59 13.47 7.28 -10.60
C LYS A 59 12.55 7.96 -9.57
N GLU A 60 12.23 9.21 -9.79
CA GLU A 60 11.37 10.04 -8.92
C GLU A 60 9.93 9.55 -8.83
N TYR A 61 9.46 8.78 -9.81
CA TYR A 61 8.10 8.22 -9.85
C TYR A 61 7.96 6.93 -9.04
N THR A 62 9.04 6.38 -8.50
CA THR A 62 9.00 5.11 -7.73
C THR A 62 8.01 5.18 -6.56
N LEU A 63 7.99 6.28 -5.81
CA LEU A 63 7.09 6.44 -4.67
C LEU A 63 5.61 6.52 -5.08
N PRO A 64 5.17 7.42 -5.99
CA PRO A 64 3.78 7.44 -6.41
C PRO A 64 3.34 6.15 -7.11
N VAL A 65 4.20 5.53 -7.92
CA VAL A 65 3.88 4.27 -8.59
C VAL A 65 3.69 3.15 -7.58
N SER A 66 4.52 3.06 -6.53
CA SER A 66 4.34 2.04 -5.49
C SER A 66 2.98 2.14 -4.79
N ILE A 67 2.47 3.35 -4.57
CA ILE A 67 1.14 3.57 -3.99
C ILE A 67 0.04 3.19 -4.99
N LEU A 68 0.17 3.60 -6.25
CA LEU A 68 -0.81 3.31 -7.29
C LEU A 68 -0.93 1.82 -7.61
N ILE A 69 0.13 1.03 -7.45
CA ILE A 69 0.09 -0.44 -7.60
C ILE A 69 -0.92 -1.06 -6.64
N ALA A 70 -1.00 -0.60 -5.39
CA ALA A 70 -2.02 -1.08 -4.45
C ALA A 70 -3.43 -0.69 -4.89
N ALA A 71 -3.63 0.54 -5.37
CA ALA A 71 -4.92 0.96 -5.93
C ALA A 71 -5.34 0.07 -7.11
N VAL A 72 -4.42 -0.22 -8.04
CA VAL A 72 -4.69 -1.16 -9.15
C VAL A 72 -5.06 -2.54 -8.61
N GLY A 73 -4.36 -3.03 -7.58
CA GLY A 73 -4.68 -4.31 -6.93
C GLY A 73 -6.11 -4.37 -6.42
N TYR A 74 -6.52 -3.38 -5.64
CA TYR A 74 -7.91 -3.30 -5.15
C TYR A 74 -8.91 -3.14 -6.30
N GLY A 75 -8.58 -2.35 -7.33
CA GLY A 75 -9.43 -2.21 -8.51
C GLY A 75 -9.65 -3.53 -9.25
N ILE A 76 -8.60 -4.33 -9.39
CA ILE A 76 -8.68 -5.66 -10.04
C ILE A 76 -9.55 -6.62 -9.22
N LEU A 77 -9.53 -6.55 -7.89
CA LEU A 77 -10.39 -7.39 -7.04
C LEU A 77 -11.88 -7.18 -7.35
N PHE A 78 -12.29 -5.95 -7.72
CA PHE A 78 -13.67 -5.67 -8.12
C PHE A 78 -14.00 -6.14 -9.54
N LEU A 79 -13.00 -6.20 -10.43
CA LEU A 79 -13.19 -6.58 -11.85
C LEU A 79 -13.07 -8.07 -12.07
N VAL A 80 -12.28 -8.76 -11.26
CA VAL A 80 -11.99 -10.19 -11.36
C VAL A 80 -12.47 -10.90 -10.10
N PRO A 81 -13.73 -11.34 -10.06
CA PRO A 81 -14.27 -12.01 -8.88
C PRO A 81 -13.61 -13.38 -8.66
N GLY A 82 -13.67 -13.84 -7.40
CA GLY A 82 -13.17 -15.14 -7.01
C GLY A 82 -11.68 -15.19 -6.69
N ILE A 83 -11.16 -16.41 -6.57
CA ILE A 83 -9.79 -16.64 -6.04
C ILE A 83 -8.69 -16.03 -6.92
N ALA A 84 -8.91 -15.91 -8.23
CA ALA A 84 -7.94 -15.31 -9.14
C ALA A 84 -7.72 -13.81 -8.81
N GLY A 85 -8.78 -13.05 -8.58
CA GLY A 85 -8.69 -11.65 -8.15
C GLY A 85 -7.96 -11.51 -6.82
N VAL A 86 -8.21 -12.44 -5.88
CA VAL A 86 -7.53 -12.47 -4.59
C VAL A 86 -6.03 -12.70 -4.73
N TYR A 87 -5.59 -13.61 -5.58
CA TYR A 87 -4.15 -13.81 -5.83
C TYR A 87 -3.50 -12.57 -6.45
N ILE A 88 -4.19 -11.92 -7.40
CA ILE A 88 -3.66 -10.72 -8.06
C ILE A 88 -3.55 -9.55 -7.07
N VAL A 89 -4.59 -9.27 -6.27
CA VAL A 89 -4.50 -8.20 -5.26
C VAL A 89 -3.43 -8.50 -4.23
N SER A 90 -3.27 -9.75 -3.83
CA SER A 90 -2.23 -10.19 -2.89
C SER A 90 -0.82 -9.91 -3.42
N ALA A 91 -0.55 -10.28 -4.67
CA ALA A 91 0.71 -10.02 -5.34
C ALA A 91 0.98 -8.51 -5.44
N LEU A 92 0.01 -7.73 -5.89
CA LEU A 92 0.16 -6.29 -6.08
C LEU A 92 0.30 -5.53 -4.76
N CYS A 93 -0.42 -5.92 -3.71
CA CYS A 93 -0.24 -5.34 -2.38
C CYS A 93 1.15 -5.66 -1.80
N GLY A 94 1.67 -6.87 -2.02
CA GLY A 94 3.03 -7.24 -1.63
C GLY A 94 4.09 -6.39 -2.34
N VAL A 95 3.97 -6.23 -3.66
CA VAL A 95 4.84 -5.35 -4.46
C VAL A 95 4.76 -3.91 -3.98
N SER A 96 3.55 -3.39 -3.79
CA SER A 96 3.31 -2.02 -3.32
C SER A 96 3.99 -1.75 -1.98
N LEU A 97 3.75 -2.62 -0.99
CA LEU A 97 4.29 -2.48 0.35
C LEU A 97 5.82 -2.50 0.35
N SER A 98 6.43 -3.48 -0.31
CA SER A 98 7.89 -3.64 -0.37
C SER A 98 8.54 -2.46 -1.10
N CYS A 99 8.03 -2.08 -2.26
CA CYS A 99 8.55 -0.97 -3.05
C CYS A 99 8.41 0.37 -2.31
N PHE A 100 7.25 0.61 -1.66
CA PHE A 100 7.02 1.81 -0.86
C PHE A 100 7.99 1.90 0.32
N MET A 101 8.16 0.83 1.09
CA MET A 101 9.06 0.82 2.25
C MET A 101 10.52 1.04 1.85
N ALA A 102 10.95 0.44 0.73
CA ALA A 102 12.31 0.61 0.23
C ALA A 102 12.57 2.06 -0.23
N ILE A 103 11.68 2.63 -1.07
CA ILE A 103 11.88 4.01 -1.55
C ILE A 103 11.72 5.04 -0.43
N ALA A 104 10.79 4.84 0.51
CA ALA A 104 10.60 5.75 1.63
C ALA A 104 11.82 5.76 2.56
N SER A 105 12.41 4.60 2.84
CA SER A 105 13.65 4.48 3.62
C SER A 105 14.84 5.13 2.91
N TYR A 106 14.95 4.95 1.59
CA TYR A 106 15.98 5.61 0.79
C TYR A 106 15.82 7.14 0.82
N LEU A 107 14.63 7.67 0.55
CA LEU A 107 14.37 9.10 0.59
C LEU A 107 14.63 9.70 1.98
N LEU A 108 14.30 8.96 3.03
CA LEU A 108 14.59 9.37 4.39
C LEU A 108 16.09 9.50 4.62
N SER A 109 16.89 8.50 4.20
CA SER A 109 18.34 8.47 4.41
C SER A 109 19.08 9.61 3.72
N ILE A 110 18.58 10.09 2.57
CA ILE A 110 19.18 11.23 1.85
C ILE A 110 18.61 12.60 2.28
N SER A 111 17.51 12.61 3.02
CA SER A 111 16.83 13.85 3.45
C SER A 111 17.28 14.35 4.81
N VAL A 112 17.97 13.54 5.59
CA VAL A 112 18.44 13.91 6.94
C VAL A 112 19.96 13.72 7.07
N LYS A 113 20.56 14.38 8.07
CA LYS A 113 21.99 14.19 8.38
C LYS A 113 22.25 12.75 8.81
N LYS A 114 23.44 12.22 8.53
CA LYS A 114 23.82 10.83 8.81
C LYS A 114 23.62 10.40 10.26
N ASP A 115 23.89 11.27 11.20
CA ASP A 115 23.70 11.07 12.65
C ASP A 115 22.22 11.02 13.08
N ALA A 116 21.31 11.61 12.28
CA ALA A 116 19.89 11.66 12.55
C ALA A 116 19.09 10.54 11.85
N VAL A 117 19.69 9.74 10.95
CA VAL A 117 18.99 8.72 10.15
C VAL A 117 18.26 7.68 11.02
N ALA A 118 18.94 7.17 12.06
CA ALA A 118 18.36 6.19 12.97
C ALA A 118 17.10 6.72 13.68
N ARG A 119 17.17 7.95 14.18
CA ARG A 119 16.03 8.61 14.85
C ARG A 119 14.88 8.87 13.87
N ALA A 120 15.20 9.35 12.67
CA ALA A 120 14.20 9.61 11.62
C ALA A 120 13.52 8.33 11.16
N SER A 121 14.25 7.22 11.03
CA SER A 121 13.70 5.89 10.70
C SER A 121 12.78 5.37 11.81
N GLY A 122 13.15 5.56 13.07
CA GLY A 122 12.30 5.22 14.21
C GLY A 122 10.98 5.99 14.19
N ILE A 123 11.02 7.31 13.99
CA ILE A 123 9.80 8.15 13.85
C ILE A 123 8.95 7.70 12.65
N PHE A 124 9.59 7.42 11.52
CA PHE A 124 8.89 6.92 10.31
C PHE A 124 8.15 5.61 10.59
N SER A 125 8.80 4.66 11.28
CA SER A 125 8.20 3.38 11.64
C SER A 125 7.05 3.53 12.65
N ILE A 126 7.20 4.40 13.65
CA ILE A 126 6.13 4.70 14.62
C ILE A 126 4.91 5.28 13.91
N VAL A 127 5.11 6.27 13.04
CA VAL A 127 4.01 6.91 12.29
C VAL A 127 3.30 5.90 11.38
N GLY A 128 4.04 5.02 10.71
CA GLY A 128 3.47 3.94 9.93
C GLY A 128 2.71 2.93 10.82
N GLY A 129 3.31 2.52 11.93
CA GLY A 129 2.69 1.60 12.89
C GLY A 129 1.37 2.12 13.47
N VAL A 130 1.31 3.40 13.83
CA VAL A 130 0.06 4.05 14.28
C VAL A 130 -1.00 4.01 13.18
N GLY A 131 -0.61 4.26 11.91
CA GLY A 131 -1.52 4.11 10.77
C GLY A 131 -2.10 2.70 10.67
N GLY A 132 -1.26 1.68 10.86
CA GLY A 132 -1.69 0.28 10.85
C GLY A 132 -2.62 -0.08 12.00
N LEU A 133 -2.34 0.40 13.21
CA LEU A 133 -3.17 0.16 14.40
C LEU A 133 -4.56 0.80 14.29
N ILE A 134 -4.63 2.00 13.72
CA ILE A 134 -5.89 2.74 13.57
C ILE A 134 -6.70 2.23 12.38
N ALA A 135 -6.07 1.62 11.38
CA ALA A 135 -6.68 1.23 10.12
C ALA A 135 -8.01 0.44 10.28
N PRO A 136 -8.11 -0.64 11.06
CA PRO A 136 -9.35 -1.41 11.17
C PRO A 136 -10.50 -0.57 11.71
N VAL A 137 -10.24 0.24 12.74
CA VAL A 137 -11.26 1.10 13.36
C VAL A 137 -11.66 2.24 12.43
N PHE A 138 -10.72 2.87 11.79
CA PHE A 138 -10.94 3.97 10.84
C PHE A 138 -11.75 3.50 9.63
N MET A 139 -11.30 2.41 8.99
CA MET A 139 -11.97 1.83 7.83
C MET A 139 -13.37 1.34 8.17
N GLY A 140 -13.52 0.63 9.29
CA GLY A 140 -14.81 0.11 9.73
C GLY A 140 -15.82 1.23 10.04
N LYS A 141 -15.39 2.32 10.68
CA LYS A 141 -16.27 3.47 10.95
C LYS A 141 -16.70 4.17 9.66
N ILE A 142 -15.81 4.36 8.70
CA ILE A 142 -16.16 4.97 7.41
C ILE A 142 -17.10 4.04 6.64
N ALA A 143 -16.83 2.74 6.57
CA ALA A 143 -17.68 1.77 5.91
C ALA A 143 -19.10 1.80 6.49
N SER A 144 -19.22 1.75 7.83
CA SER A 144 -20.50 1.83 8.51
C SER A 144 -21.23 3.17 8.29
N ALA A 145 -20.50 4.27 8.21
CA ALA A 145 -21.10 5.60 8.00
C ALA A 145 -21.60 5.80 6.57
N VAL A 146 -20.93 5.23 5.58
CA VAL A 146 -21.26 5.43 4.15
C VAL A 146 -22.25 4.38 3.64
N TRP A 147 -22.05 3.11 4.00
CA TRP A 147 -22.87 1.99 3.50
C TRP A 147 -23.78 1.36 4.55
N HIS A 148 -23.75 1.86 5.79
CA HIS A 148 -24.44 1.28 6.95
C HIS A 148 -24.01 -0.17 7.28
N GLU A 149 -22.96 -0.68 6.63
CA GLU A 149 -22.39 -2.01 6.79
C GLU A 149 -20.86 -1.97 6.80
N ASN A 150 -20.27 -2.79 7.67
CA ASN A 150 -18.82 -2.91 7.77
C ASN A 150 -18.36 -4.24 7.17
N THR A 151 -18.36 -4.33 5.84
CA THR A 151 -17.91 -5.50 5.11
C THR A 151 -16.47 -5.33 4.60
N PRO A 152 -15.74 -6.42 4.32
CA PRO A 152 -14.42 -6.36 3.70
C PRO A 152 -14.41 -5.59 2.38
N GLU A 153 -15.44 -5.76 1.55
CA GLU A 153 -15.59 -5.11 0.25
C GLU A 153 -15.68 -3.59 0.39
N ASN A 154 -16.46 -3.12 1.37
CA ASN A 154 -16.58 -1.69 1.66
C ASN A 154 -15.25 -1.10 2.12
N GLN A 155 -14.49 -1.83 2.95
CA GLN A 155 -13.16 -1.40 3.38
C GLN A 155 -12.15 -1.43 2.23
N PHE A 156 -12.21 -2.41 1.32
CA PHE A 156 -11.38 -2.42 0.10
C PHE A 156 -11.72 -1.26 -0.84
N THR A 157 -12.99 -0.87 -0.92
CA THR A 157 -13.43 0.31 -1.69
C THR A 157 -12.83 1.60 -1.12
N ILE A 158 -12.83 1.77 0.20
CA ILE A 158 -12.17 2.91 0.86
C ILE A 158 -10.66 2.90 0.59
N ALA A 159 -10.03 1.73 0.70
CA ALA A 159 -8.60 1.58 0.45
C ALA A 159 -8.24 1.90 -1.01
N PHE A 160 -9.06 1.45 -1.97
CA PHE A 160 -8.91 1.78 -3.39
C PHE A 160 -8.87 3.29 -3.62
N TRP A 161 -9.92 3.99 -3.19
CA TRP A 161 -10.00 5.44 -3.36
C TRP A 161 -8.91 6.19 -2.59
N GLY A 162 -8.62 5.76 -1.38
CA GLY A 162 -7.54 6.34 -0.57
C GLY A 162 -6.18 6.23 -1.24
N MET A 163 -5.82 5.04 -1.72
CA MET A 163 -4.56 4.79 -2.44
C MET A 163 -4.50 5.55 -3.76
N LEU A 164 -5.62 5.60 -4.50
CA LEU A 164 -5.70 6.33 -5.76
C LEU A 164 -5.47 7.82 -5.54
N ILE A 165 -6.17 8.45 -4.60
CA ILE A 165 -6.05 9.87 -4.30
C ILE A 165 -4.61 10.22 -3.87
N ILE A 166 -4.04 9.47 -2.92
CA ILE A 166 -2.69 9.73 -2.41
C ILE A 166 -1.65 9.49 -3.50
N GLY A 167 -1.80 8.43 -4.29
CA GLY A 167 -0.91 8.14 -5.40
C GLY A 167 -0.91 9.23 -6.46
N VAL A 168 -2.10 9.74 -6.82
CA VAL A 168 -2.25 10.85 -7.78
C VAL A 168 -1.65 12.14 -7.21
N ILE A 169 -1.92 12.48 -5.95
CA ILE A 169 -1.33 13.67 -5.30
C ILE A 169 0.21 13.57 -5.30
N ALA A 170 0.76 12.40 -4.95
CA ALA A 170 2.20 12.17 -4.96
C ALA A 170 2.77 12.29 -6.38
N PHE A 171 2.08 11.76 -7.39
CA PHE A 171 2.47 11.83 -8.80
C PHE A 171 2.50 13.27 -9.31
N LEU A 172 1.45 14.03 -9.04
CA LEU A 172 1.37 15.47 -9.40
C LEU A 172 2.45 16.27 -8.67
N GLY A 173 2.78 15.92 -7.43
CA GLY A 173 3.88 16.53 -6.68
C GLY A 173 5.23 16.38 -7.36
N VAL A 174 5.51 15.20 -7.93
CA VAL A 174 6.74 14.93 -8.69
C VAL A 174 6.77 15.78 -9.98
N ILE A 175 5.66 15.83 -10.73
CA ILE A 175 5.57 16.62 -11.97
C ILE A 175 5.83 18.11 -11.69
N ARG A 176 5.22 18.65 -10.63
CA ARG A 176 5.40 20.08 -10.26
C ARG A 176 6.84 20.41 -9.89
N LYS A 177 7.51 19.51 -9.15
CA LYS A 177 8.94 19.68 -8.84
C LYS A 177 9.79 19.72 -10.10
N LYS A 178 9.56 18.80 -11.02
CA LYS A 178 10.31 18.71 -12.28
C LYS A 178 10.13 19.97 -13.15
N LYS A 179 8.92 20.51 -13.21
CA LYS A 179 8.64 21.75 -13.95
C LYS A 179 9.39 22.96 -13.37
N LYS A 180 9.40 23.12 -12.05
CA LYS A 180 10.17 24.18 -11.39
C LYS A 180 11.69 24.09 -11.62
N PHE A 181 12.24 22.88 -11.77
CA PHE A 181 13.67 22.67 -12.08
C PHE A 181 14.04 23.01 -13.53
N LEU A 182 13.07 22.93 -14.44
CA LEU A 182 13.27 23.26 -15.86
C LEU A 182 13.06 24.75 -16.16
N GLU A 183 12.41 25.49 -15.25
CA GLU A 183 12.13 26.93 -15.36
C GLU A 183 13.15 27.79 -14.57
N ALA A 184 14.07 27.17 -13.81
CA ALA A 184 15.13 27.84 -13.04
C ALA A 184 16.50 27.68 -13.71
#